data_cbfef7ea45ec9bd8f3fa639e15265c01
#
_entry.id   cbfef7ea45ec9bd8f3fa639e15265c01
#
_cell.length_a   1.000
_cell.length_b   1.000
_cell.length_c   1.000
_cell.angle_alpha   90.00
_cell.angle_beta   90.00
_cell.angle_gamma   90.00
#
_symmetry.space_group_name_H-M   'P 1'
#
loop_
_entity.id
_entity.type
_entity.pdbx_description
1 polymer ?
#
loop_
_entity_poly.entity_id
_entity_poly.type
_entity_poly.pdbx_seq_one_letter_code
_entity_poly.pdbx_strand_id
1 'polypeptide(L)'
;MAVTQDRKLIQQTLETLKGVEKRPEDFKFFVGFDGFVDEIIHVVDKRVDFETYTRVDTIAQFGERISRAAGLSTNLELIPKQIKLGGNGPIMANALRNF
;
A
#
# COMPACT_ATOMS: atom_id res chain seq x y z
N MET A 1 -32.83 -7.81 8.59
CA MET A 1 -32.40 -9.12 9.13
C MET A 1 -30.88 -9.33 9.11
N ALA A 2 -30.19 -9.05 8.02
CA ALA A 2 -28.72 -9.18 7.93
C ALA A 2 -27.97 -8.35 9.00
N VAL A 3 -28.31 -7.08 9.19
CA VAL A 3 -27.65 -6.18 10.16
C VAL A 3 -27.75 -6.67 11.62
N THR A 4 -28.81 -7.41 11.97
CA THR A 4 -28.97 -7.94 13.32
C THR A 4 -28.10 -9.17 13.55
N GLN A 5 -27.92 -10.00 12.52
CA GLN A 5 -27.08 -11.18 12.58
C GLN A 5 -25.59 -10.79 12.64
N ASP A 6 -25.18 -9.80 11.86
CA ASP A 6 -23.81 -9.27 11.88
C ASP A 6 -23.46 -8.67 13.24
N ARG A 7 -24.37 -7.90 13.84
CA ARG A 7 -24.18 -7.36 15.20
C ARG A 7 -24.00 -8.44 16.25
N LYS A 8 -24.80 -9.50 16.18
CA LYS A 8 -24.69 -10.63 17.11
C LYS A 8 -23.35 -11.35 16.95
N LEU A 9 -22.90 -11.54 15.71
CA LEU A 9 -21.60 -12.16 15.42
C LEU A 9 -20.45 -11.30 15.94
N ILE A 10 -20.50 -10.00 15.71
CA ILE A 10 -19.50 -9.04 16.23
C ILE A 10 -19.44 -9.09 17.76
N GLN A 11 -20.60 -9.07 18.42
CA GLN A 11 -20.67 -9.15 19.88
C GLN A 11 -20.06 -10.45 20.41
N GLN A 12 -20.40 -11.58 19.83
CA GLN A 12 -19.83 -12.89 20.21
C GLN A 12 -18.32 -12.94 20.00
N THR A 13 -17.84 -12.39 18.88
CA THR A 13 -16.42 -12.31 18.59
C THR A 13 -15.69 -11.45 19.62
N LEU A 14 -16.23 -10.27 19.97
CA LEU A 14 -15.68 -9.39 21.00
C LEU A 14 -15.60 -10.06 22.37
N GLU A 15 -16.64 -10.79 22.77
CA GLU A 15 -16.64 -11.52 24.04
C GLU A 15 -15.59 -12.63 24.04
N THR A 16 -15.46 -13.36 22.94
CA THR A 16 -14.41 -14.37 22.76
C THR A 16 -13.02 -13.77 22.87
N LEU A 17 -12.79 -12.63 22.21
CA LEU A 17 -11.49 -11.92 22.25
C LEU A 17 -11.16 -11.39 23.65
N LYS A 18 -12.16 -10.90 24.39
CA LYS A 18 -11.96 -10.46 25.78
C LYS A 18 -11.57 -11.60 26.73
N GLY A 19 -11.98 -12.83 26.42
CA GLY A 19 -11.61 -14.02 27.16
C GLY A 19 -10.24 -14.60 26.80
N VAL A 20 -9.52 -14.03 25.84
CA VAL A 20 -8.17 -14.50 25.48
C VAL A 20 -7.17 -13.97 26.52
N GLU A 21 -6.64 -14.87 27.33
CA GLU A 21 -5.65 -14.56 28.37
C GLU A 21 -4.20 -14.55 27.84
N LYS A 22 -3.98 -14.95 26.59
CA LYS A 22 -2.66 -14.97 25.99
C LYS A 22 -2.15 -13.56 25.71
N ARG A 23 -0.91 -13.32 26.04
CA ARG A 23 -0.21 -12.09 25.68
C ARG A 23 0.31 -12.16 24.25
N PRO A 24 0.58 -11.04 23.57
CA PRO A 24 1.13 -11.04 22.20
C PRO A 24 2.37 -11.93 22.06
N GLU A 25 3.26 -11.95 23.03
CA GLU A 25 4.49 -12.75 23.04
C GLU A 25 4.25 -14.27 23.11
N ASP A 26 3.07 -14.71 23.52
CA ASP A 26 2.70 -16.12 23.58
C ASP A 26 2.29 -16.72 22.22
N PHE A 27 2.13 -15.86 21.21
CA PHE A 27 1.77 -16.28 19.88
C PHE A 27 3.00 -16.47 18.99
N LYS A 28 2.97 -17.53 18.20
CA LYS A 28 3.95 -17.77 17.14
C LYS A 28 3.27 -17.62 15.80
N PHE A 29 3.85 -16.81 14.93
CA PHE A 29 3.34 -16.57 13.61
C PHE A 29 4.34 -17.06 12.56
N PHE A 30 3.82 -17.71 11.54
CA PHE A 30 4.53 -17.93 10.30
C PHE A 30 3.86 -17.10 9.20
N VAL A 31 4.63 -16.26 8.56
CA VAL A 31 4.15 -15.41 7.47
C VAL A 31 4.82 -15.86 6.20
N GLY A 32 4.02 -16.20 5.19
CA GLY A 32 4.53 -16.66 3.90
C GLY A 32 5.21 -15.56 3.10
N PHE A 33 5.94 -15.96 2.07
CA PHE A 33 6.64 -15.04 1.18
C PHE A 33 5.66 -14.40 0.19
N ASP A 34 5.29 -13.18 0.45
CA ASP A 34 4.53 -12.29 -0.41
C ASP A 34 5.14 -10.89 -0.23
N GLY A 35 6.40 -10.79 -0.59
CA GLY A 35 7.17 -9.58 -0.39
C GLY A 35 7.69 -9.03 -1.70
N PHE A 36 7.69 -7.72 -1.82
CA PHE A 36 8.27 -6.98 -2.94
C PHE A 36 8.74 -5.60 -2.48
N VAL A 37 9.50 -4.96 -3.34
CA VAL A 37 9.97 -3.59 -3.12
C VAL A 37 8.99 -2.65 -3.80
N ASP A 38 8.38 -1.78 -3.00
CA ASP A 38 7.52 -0.70 -3.48
C ASP A 38 8.34 0.55 -3.72
N GLU A 39 8.20 1.14 -4.89
CA GLU A 39 8.76 2.44 -5.21
C GLU A 39 7.65 3.49 -5.33
N ILE A 40 7.72 4.50 -4.49
CA ILE A 40 6.88 5.70 -4.64
C ILE A 40 7.60 6.62 -5.61
N ILE A 41 6.99 6.88 -6.75
CA ILE A 41 7.60 7.64 -7.83
C ILE A 41 6.86 8.95 -8.10
N HIS A 42 7.60 9.96 -8.58
CA HIS A 42 7.02 11.10 -9.29
C HIS A 42 7.12 10.86 -10.80
N VAL A 43 6.04 11.15 -11.51
CA VAL A 43 6.05 11.27 -12.96
C VAL A 43 6.40 12.73 -13.31
N VAL A 44 7.49 12.93 -14.03
CA VAL A 44 7.94 14.27 -14.41
C VAL A 44 7.03 14.82 -15.51
N ASP A 45 6.51 16.03 -15.31
CA ASP A 45 5.81 16.78 -16.34
C ASP A 45 6.81 17.59 -17.19
N LYS A 46 7.59 18.44 -16.54
CA LYS A 46 8.63 19.24 -17.20
C LYS A 46 9.92 19.21 -16.38
N ARG A 47 11.03 18.93 -17.05
CA ARG A 47 12.37 19.07 -16.51
C ARG A 47 12.84 20.50 -16.72
N VAL A 48 13.21 21.20 -15.65
CA VAL A 48 13.77 22.57 -15.71
C VAL A 48 15.29 22.49 -15.81
N ASP A 49 15.90 21.72 -14.90
CA ASP A 49 17.34 21.47 -14.86
C ASP A 49 17.61 20.08 -14.26
N PHE A 50 18.85 19.74 -13.98
CA PHE A 50 19.22 18.43 -13.45
C PHE A 50 18.54 18.08 -12.14
N GLU A 51 18.31 19.06 -11.26
CA GLU A 51 17.71 18.83 -9.93
C GLU A 51 16.23 19.25 -9.84
N THR A 52 15.82 20.18 -10.72
CA THR A 52 14.50 20.83 -10.64
C THR A 52 13.55 20.32 -11.72
N TYR A 53 12.35 19.93 -11.31
CA TYR A 53 11.30 19.50 -12.21
C TYR A 53 9.91 19.80 -11.63
N THR A 54 8.93 19.87 -12.51
CA THR A 54 7.52 19.82 -12.14
C THR A 54 7.02 18.40 -12.32
N ARG A 55 6.12 17.96 -11.44
CA ARG A 55 5.51 16.64 -11.53
C ARG A 55 4.12 16.71 -12.14
N VAL A 56 3.66 15.60 -12.64
CA VAL A 56 2.25 15.38 -12.95
C VAL A 56 1.50 15.23 -11.62
N ASP A 57 0.54 16.10 -11.35
CA ASP A 57 -0.13 16.18 -10.04
C ASP A 57 -1.38 15.32 -9.91
N THR A 58 -2.04 15.02 -11.03
CA THR A 58 -3.30 14.28 -11.01
C THR A 58 -3.28 13.07 -11.96
N ILE A 59 -4.09 12.06 -11.61
CA ILE A 59 -4.31 10.89 -12.48
C ILE A 59 -4.91 11.31 -13.82
N ALA A 60 -5.76 12.34 -13.84
CA ALA A 60 -6.34 12.86 -15.08
C ALA A 60 -5.28 13.40 -16.03
N GLN A 61 -4.35 14.24 -15.55
CA GLN A 61 -3.21 14.72 -16.33
C GLN A 61 -2.32 13.58 -16.84
N PHE A 62 -2.08 12.58 -15.98
CA PHE A 62 -1.30 11.42 -16.37
C PHE A 62 -1.98 10.61 -17.47
N GLY A 63 -3.28 10.34 -17.31
CA GLY A 63 -4.09 9.64 -18.32
C GLY A 63 -4.15 10.39 -19.66
N GLU A 64 -4.31 11.70 -19.64
CA GLU A 64 -4.29 12.53 -20.85
C GLU A 64 -2.94 12.45 -21.58
N ARG A 65 -1.83 12.50 -20.82
CA ARG A 65 -0.48 12.37 -21.39
C ARG A 65 -0.26 11.03 -22.07
N ILE A 66 -0.75 9.95 -21.46
CA ILE A 66 -0.69 8.60 -22.05
C ILE A 66 -1.58 8.53 -23.32
N SER A 67 -2.80 9.07 -23.24
CA SER A 67 -3.74 9.05 -24.37
C SER A 67 -3.21 9.80 -25.59
N ARG A 68 -2.51 10.90 -25.39
CA ARG A 68 -1.88 11.66 -26.48
C ARG A 68 -0.75 10.90 -27.17
N ALA A 69 -0.15 9.92 -26.48
CA ALA A 69 0.89 9.06 -27.03
C ALA A 69 0.35 7.86 -27.80
N ALA A 70 -0.96 7.67 -27.88
CA ALA A 70 -1.56 6.54 -28.58
C ALA A 70 -1.14 6.54 -30.06
N GLY A 71 -0.55 5.43 -30.51
CA GLY A 71 -0.01 5.29 -31.86
C GLY A 71 1.32 6.01 -32.13
N LEU A 72 1.91 6.60 -31.09
CA LEU A 72 3.18 7.34 -31.16
C LEU A 72 4.16 6.78 -30.11
N SER A 73 5.45 7.07 -30.29
CA SER A 73 6.43 6.85 -29.23
C SER A 73 6.39 7.98 -28.22
N THR A 74 6.52 7.64 -26.94
CA THR A 74 6.70 8.64 -25.88
C THR A 74 7.65 8.12 -24.82
N ASN A 75 8.29 9.04 -24.13
CA ASN A 75 9.11 8.76 -22.94
C ASN A 75 8.48 9.44 -21.73
N LEU A 76 8.45 8.71 -20.63
CA LEU A 76 8.05 9.23 -19.33
C LEU A 76 9.25 9.12 -18.38
N GLU A 77 9.63 10.24 -17.81
CA GLU A 77 10.65 10.25 -16.78
C GLU A 77 10.02 9.99 -15.42
N LEU A 78 10.57 9.00 -14.71
CA LEU A 78 10.11 8.58 -13.38
C LEU A 78 11.21 8.84 -12.38
N ILE A 79 10.88 9.49 -11.27
CA ILE A 79 11.85 9.77 -10.20
C ILE A 79 11.39 9.04 -8.93
N PRO A 80 12.13 8.02 -8.47
CA PRO A 80 11.86 7.38 -7.19
C PRO A 80 12.02 8.38 -6.04
N LYS A 81 11.02 8.48 -5.19
CA LYS A 81 11.01 9.34 -4.01
C LYS A 81 11.18 8.57 -2.72
N GLN A 82 10.71 7.34 -2.71
CA GLN A 82 10.79 6.48 -1.56
C GLN A 82 10.78 5.02 -2.01
N ILE A 83 11.62 4.23 -1.38
CA ILE A 83 11.65 2.78 -1.52
C ILE A 83 11.20 2.20 -0.20
N LYS A 84 10.26 1.28 -0.21
CA LYS A 84 9.72 0.65 1.00
C LYS A 84 9.40 -0.82 0.79
N LEU A 85 9.29 -1.51 1.91
CA LEU A 85 8.81 -2.89 1.93
C LEU A 85 7.34 -2.93 1.54
N GLY A 86 7.00 -3.73 0.56
CA GLY A 86 5.64 -4.04 0.12
C GLY A 86 5.26 -5.49 0.40
N GLY A 87 3.97 -5.78 0.21
CA GLY A 87 3.37 -7.08 0.46
C GLY A 87 2.74 -7.21 1.85
N ASN A 88 1.61 -7.90 1.90
CA ASN A 88 0.84 -8.04 3.14
C ASN A 88 1.59 -8.80 4.22
N GLY A 89 2.29 -9.88 3.85
CA GLY A 89 3.08 -10.69 4.76
C GLY A 89 4.17 -9.88 5.48
N PRO A 90 5.11 -9.25 4.76
CA PRO A 90 6.18 -8.45 5.35
C PRO A 90 5.68 -7.25 6.16
N ILE A 91 4.63 -6.56 5.70
CA ILE A 91 4.05 -5.42 6.43
C ILE A 91 3.46 -5.88 7.75
N MET A 92 2.72 -6.99 7.76
CA MET A 92 2.15 -7.57 8.97
C MET A 92 3.23 -8.06 9.94
N ALA A 93 4.26 -8.76 9.43
CA ALA A 93 5.38 -9.20 10.25
C ALA A 93 6.13 -8.02 10.89
N ASN A 94 6.33 -6.94 10.13
CA ASN A 94 6.95 -5.73 10.66
C ASN A 94 6.09 -5.04 11.73
N ALA A 95 4.77 -5.04 11.58
CA ALA A 95 3.85 -4.52 12.60
C ALA A 95 3.89 -5.37 13.88
N LEU A 96 3.82 -6.70 13.74
CA LEU A 96 3.76 -7.63 14.87
C LEU A 96 5.05 -7.66 15.72
N ARG A 97 6.20 -7.30 15.16
CA ARG A 97 7.47 -7.27 15.94
C ARG A 97 7.49 -6.24 17.07
N ASN A 98 6.55 -5.31 17.09
CA ASN A 98 6.46 -4.25 18.09
C ASN A 98 5.67 -4.66 19.34
N PHE A 99 5.21 -5.90 19.41
CA PHE A 99 4.46 -6.45 20.54
C PHE A 99 5.27 -7.45 21.38
#